data_be3d35b72eed1c32bedb244b85088fc6
#
_entry.id   be3d35b72eed1c32bedb244b85088fc6
#
_cell.length_a   1.000
_cell.length_b   1.000
_cell.length_c   1.000
_cell.angle_alpha   90.00
_cell.angle_beta   90.00
_cell.angle_gamma   90.00
#
_symmetry.space_group_name_H-M   'P 1'
#
loop_
_entity.id
_entity.type
_entity.pdbx_description
1 polymer ?
#
loop_
_entity_poly.entity_id
_entity_poly.type
_entity_poly.pdbx_seq_one_letter_code
_entity_poly.pdbx_strand_id
1 'polypeptide(L)'
;GYIKLAAPVAHVWYLKGIPSYMAILLDMPLRDVEQIVYFNAYVVLNPGNHEGLTYKQLLTEDQWIEIEDQLFSEDSQLTGVEVGIGAEALQQLLQDINLEEEAEKLREEIANSKGQKRAKLIKRLRVIDNFIATGSLPEWMVLTYI
;
A
#
# COMPACT_ATOMS: atom_id res chain seq x y z
N GLY A 1 -19.93 -5.17 -22.54
CA GLY A 1 -20.28 -4.26 -21.46
C GLY A 1 -19.51 -4.55 -20.18
N TYR A 2 -19.59 -3.64 -19.27
CA TYR A 2 -18.98 -3.78 -17.94
C TYR A 2 -19.94 -3.27 -16.87
N ILE A 3 -19.74 -3.74 -15.65
CA ILE A 3 -20.52 -3.33 -14.48
C ILE A 3 -19.61 -2.59 -13.52
N LYS A 4 -20.00 -1.36 -13.15
CA LYS A 4 -19.28 -0.59 -12.15
C LYS A 4 -19.61 -1.12 -10.75
N LEU A 5 -18.59 -1.40 -9.94
CA LEU A 5 -18.78 -1.87 -8.59
C LEU A 5 -19.16 -0.73 -7.65
N ALA A 6 -19.97 -1.04 -6.63
CA ALA A 6 -20.37 -0.07 -5.59
C ALA A 6 -19.16 0.40 -4.76
N ALA A 7 -18.18 -0.47 -4.59
CA ALA A 7 -16.92 -0.16 -3.90
C ALA A 7 -15.78 -0.94 -4.56
N PRO A 8 -14.52 -0.44 -4.49
CA PRO A 8 -13.37 -1.18 -4.99
C PRO A 8 -13.20 -2.53 -4.29
N VAL A 9 -12.77 -3.54 -5.04
CA VAL A 9 -12.52 -4.91 -4.54
C VAL A 9 -11.12 -5.35 -4.98
N ALA A 10 -10.33 -5.85 -4.03
CA ALA A 10 -9.02 -6.40 -4.33
C ALA A 10 -9.14 -7.70 -5.11
N HIS A 11 -8.35 -7.86 -6.19
CA HIS A 11 -8.35 -9.09 -6.97
C HIS A 11 -7.66 -10.21 -6.17
N VAL A 12 -8.39 -11.30 -5.94
CA VAL A 12 -7.95 -12.38 -5.06
C VAL A 12 -6.63 -13.02 -5.51
N TRP A 13 -6.38 -13.12 -6.80
CA TRP A 13 -5.13 -13.69 -7.32
C TRP A 13 -3.91 -12.86 -6.92
N TYR A 14 -4.02 -11.54 -6.90
CA TYR A 14 -2.92 -10.64 -6.54
C TYR A 14 -2.77 -10.49 -5.04
N LEU A 15 -3.85 -10.71 -4.28
CA LEU A 15 -3.84 -10.67 -2.82
C LEU A 15 -3.34 -11.97 -2.22
N LYS A 16 -3.95 -13.11 -2.60
CA LYS A 16 -3.70 -14.42 -1.99
C LYS A 16 -2.88 -15.38 -2.86
N GLY A 17 -2.50 -14.96 -4.06
CA GLY A 17 -1.62 -15.76 -4.90
C GLY A 17 -0.23 -15.94 -4.26
N ILE A 18 0.48 -16.96 -4.69
CA ILE A 18 1.86 -17.19 -4.23
C ILE A 18 2.78 -16.99 -5.46
N PRO A 19 3.62 -15.92 -5.47
CA PRO A 19 3.72 -14.85 -4.49
C PRO A 19 2.56 -13.84 -4.55
N SER A 20 2.29 -13.15 -3.45
CA SER A 20 1.32 -12.05 -3.45
C SER A 20 1.92 -10.81 -4.08
N TYR A 21 1.45 -10.44 -5.26
CA TYR A 21 1.95 -9.26 -5.97
C TYR A 21 1.65 -7.96 -5.24
N MET A 22 0.49 -7.86 -4.59
CA MET A 22 0.15 -6.67 -3.80
C MET A 22 1.12 -6.46 -2.65
N ALA A 23 1.40 -7.51 -1.89
CA ALA A 23 2.32 -7.43 -0.76
C ALA A 23 3.75 -7.10 -1.21
N ILE A 24 4.20 -7.67 -2.32
CA ILE A 24 5.53 -7.43 -2.88
C ILE A 24 5.65 -5.98 -3.36
N LEU A 25 4.68 -5.47 -4.11
CA LEU A 25 4.72 -4.10 -4.63
C LEU A 25 4.63 -3.06 -3.53
N LEU A 26 3.79 -3.30 -2.52
CA LEU A 26 3.64 -2.38 -1.39
C LEU A 26 4.78 -2.50 -0.37
N ASP A 27 5.62 -3.51 -0.52
CA ASP A 27 6.69 -3.83 0.45
C ASP A 27 6.14 -3.97 1.87
N MET A 28 5.04 -4.70 1.98
CA MET A 28 4.33 -4.97 3.23
C MET A 28 4.15 -6.47 3.42
N PRO A 29 4.14 -6.97 4.66
CA PRO A 29 3.77 -8.37 4.90
C PRO A 29 2.35 -8.64 4.39
N LEU A 30 2.12 -9.83 3.82
CA LEU A 30 0.80 -10.22 3.33
C LEU A 30 -0.26 -10.11 4.43
N ARG A 31 0.09 -10.45 5.65
CA ARG A 31 -0.80 -10.34 6.81
C ARG A 31 -1.32 -8.91 6.99
N ASP A 32 -0.46 -7.92 6.84
CA ASP A 32 -0.84 -6.51 6.98
C ASP A 32 -1.78 -6.08 5.85
N VAL A 33 -1.49 -6.50 4.62
CA VAL A 33 -2.35 -6.21 3.47
C VAL A 33 -3.73 -6.82 3.66
N GLU A 34 -3.80 -8.06 4.13
CA GLU A 34 -5.08 -8.73 4.43
C GLU A 34 -5.86 -8.01 5.53
N GLN A 35 -5.20 -7.55 6.58
CA GLN A 35 -5.85 -6.79 7.64
C GLN A 35 -6.54 -5.53 7.10
N ILE A 36 -5.91 -4.85 6.18
CA ILE A 36 -6.48 -3.65 5.55
C ILE A 36 -7.68 -4.02 4.68
N VAL A 37 -7.53 -5.03 3.82
CA VAL A 37 -8.59 -5.46 2.88
C VAL A 37 -9.85 -5.90 3.59
N TYR A 38 -9.71 -6.64 4.69
CA TYR A 38 -10.84 -7.21 5.42
C TYR A 38 -11.38 -6.30 6.52
N PHE A 39 -11.03 -5.01 6.51
CA PHE A 39 -11.52 -3.99 7.44
C PHE A 39 -11.15 -4.26 8.90
N ASN A 40 -10.03 -4.93 9.13
CA ASN A 40 -9.52 -5.23 10.47
C ASN A 40 -8.51 -4.20 10.98
N ALA A 41 -7.93 -3.43 10.09
CA ALA A 41 -6.97 -2.38 10.44
C ALA A 41 -7.05 -1.21 9.46
N TYR A 42 -6.79 -0.02 9.97
CA TYR A 42 -6.60 1.18 9.15
C TYR A 42 -5.15 1.28 8.73
N VAL A 43 -4.89 2.00 7.65
CA VAL A 43 -3.54 2.26 7.16
C VAL A 43 -3.34 3.76 6.96
N VAL A 44 -2.17 4.26 7.35
CA VAL A 44 -1.80 5.66 7.14
C VAL A 44 -1.43 5.87 5.68
N LEU A 45 -2.24 6.64 4.98
CA LEU A 45 -2.00 7.00 3.57
C LEU A 45 -1.09 8.22 3.46
N ASN A 46 -1.20 9.13 4.40
CA ASN A 46 -0.31 10.28 4.51
C ASN A 46 -0.19 10.66 6.00
N PRO A 47 1.02 10.65 6.57
CA PRO A 47 1.19 11.04 7.97
C PRO A 47 1.05 12.55 8.20
N GLY A 48 1.06 13.36 7.16
CA GLY A 48 0.98 14.81 7.30
C GLY A 48 2.09 15.34 8.21
N ASN A 49 1.70 16.23 9.13
CA ASN A 49 2.62 16.76 10.13
C ASN A 49 2.55 16.06 11.50
N HIS A 50 1.89 14.90 11.56
CA HIS A 50 1.81 14.12 12.82
C HIS A 50 3.10 13.33 13.03
N GLU A 51 3.83 13.62 14.09
CA GLU A 51 5.13 13.00 14.37
C GLU A 51 5.05 11.53 14.76
N GLY A 52 3.92 11.09 15.30
CA GLY A 52 3.71 9.70 15.73
C GLY A 52 3.26 8.76 14.61
N LEU A 53 3.04 9.27 13.41
CA LEU A 53 2.58 8.46 12.28
C LEU A 53 3.66 8.30 11.21
N THR A 54 3.66 7.13 10.58
CA THR A 54 4.53 6.85 9.42
C THR A 54 3.69 6.34 8.26
N TYR A 55 4.16 6.55 7.04
CA TYR A 55 3.50 6.08 5.84
C TYR A 55 3.37 4.55 5.86
N LYS A 56 2.20 4.05 5.52
CA LYS A 56 1.82 2.62 5.55
C LYS A 56 1.73 2.00 6.94
N GLN A 57 1.75 2.79 8.00
CA GLN A 57 1.56 2.27 9.35
C GLN A 57 0.13 1.74 9.53
N LEU A 58 -0.02 0.58 10.15
CA LEU A 58 -1.32 0.05 10.50
C LEU A 58 -1.79 0.60 11.84
N LEU A 59 -3.09 0.92 11.92
CA LEU A 59 -3.72 1.43 13.12
C LEU A 59 -4.91 0.56 13.49
N THR A 60 -5.07 0.29 14.79
CA THR A 60 -6.30 -0.30 15.30
C THR A 60 -7.41 0.74 15.30
N GLU A 61 -8.66 0.29 15.44
CA GLU A 61 -9.81 1.21 15.55
C GLU A 61 -9.63 2.20 16.70
N ASP A 62 -9.16 1.74 17.84
CA ASP A 62 -8.93 2.59 19.01
C ASP A 62 -7.86 3.66 18.73
N GLN A 63 -6.78 3.28 18.07
CA GLN A 63 -5.73 4.23 17.69
C GLN A 63 -6.24 5.25 16.68
N TRP A 64 -7.07 4.82 15.72
CA TRP A 64 -7.66 5.74 14.76
C TRP A 64 -8.61 6.73 15.42
N ILE A 65 -9.47 6.26 16.35
CA ILE A 65 -10.38 7.14 17.11
C ILE A 65 -9.59 8.21 17.86
N GLU A 66 -8.49 7.84 18.50
CA GLU A 66 -7.62 8.78 19.22
C GLU A 66 -7.03 9.84 18.28
N ILE A 67 -6.56 9.43 17.11
CA ILE A 67 -6.00 10.34 16.12
C ILE A 67 -7.10 11.24 15.53
N GLU A 68 -8.27 10.69 15.26
CA GLU A 68 -9.44 11.44 14.79
C GLU A 68 -9.83 12.53 15.77
N ASP A 69 -9.85 12.21 17.07
CA ASP A 69 -10.12 13.20 18.11
C ASP A 69 -9.08 14.33 18.12
N GLN A 70 -7.81 14.00 17.89
CA GLN A 70 -6.76 15.01 17.77
C GLN A 70 -6.95 15.90 16.54
N LEU A 71 -7.36 15.33 15.41
CA LEU A 71 -7.55 16.06 14.16
C LEU A 71 -8.73 17.04 14.23
N PHE A 72 -9.80 16.65 14.92
CA PHE A 72 -11.02 17.45 15.04
C PHE A 72 -11.06 18.34 16.29
N SER A 73 -10.01 18.37 17.09
CA SER A 73 -9.96 19.31 18.21
C SER A 73 -9.81 20.75 17.71
N GLU A 74 -10.43 21.70 18.43
CA GLU A 74 -10.39 23.12 18.04
C GLU A 74 -8.97 23.69 18.00
N ASP A 75 -8.07 23.17 18.84
CA ASP A 75 -6.69 23.62 18.93
C ASP A 75 -5.74 22.80 18.05
N SER A 76 -6.25 21.94 17.18
CA SER A 76 -5.43 21.08 16.36
C SER A 76 -4.65 21.86 15.31
N GLN A 77 -3.34 21.61 15.27
CA GLN A 77 -2.45 22.11 14.22
C GLN A 77 -2.08 21.01 13.23
N LEU A 78 -2.70 19.83 13.34
CA LEU A 78 -2.44 18.69 12.47
C LEU A 78 -3.07 18.93 11.09
N THR A 79 -2.27 18.78 10.05
CA THR A 79 -2.72 18.93 8.67
C THR A 79 -2.14 17.83 7.79
N GLY A 80 -2.85 17.50 6.72
CA GLY A 80 -2.39 16.54 5.72
C GLY A 80 -2.46 15.07 6.13
N VAL A 81 -3.03 14.76 7.29
CA VAL A 81 -3.17 13.37 7.74
C VAL A 81 -4.29 12.69 6.98
N GLU A 82 -3.97 11.59 6.31
CA GLU A 82 -4.94 10.76 5.59
C GLU A 82 -4.80 9.31 6.05
N VAL A 83 -5.94 8.71 6.38
CA VAL A 83 -6.02 7.30 6.82
C VAL A 83 -7.16 6.64 6.07
N GLY A 84 -6.97 5.40 5.67
CA GLY A 84 -7.96 4.64 4.93
C GLY A 84 -8.09 3.21 5.40
N ILE A 85 -9.06 2.49 4.84
CA ILE A 85 -9.33 1.09 5.16
C ILE A 85 -9.94 0.42 3.94
N GLY A 86 -9.79 -0.90 3.85
CA GLY A 86 -10.36 -1.69 2.76
C GLY A 86 -9.57 -1.60 1.46
N ALA A 87 -10.16 -2.17 0.40
CA ALA A 87 -9.53 -2.20 -0.92
C ALA A 87 -9.28 -0.80 -1.51
N GLU A 88 -10.12 0.17 -1.16
CA GLU A 88 -9.94 1.56 -1.59
C GLU A 88 -8.64 2.15 -1.06
N ALA A 89 -8.29 1.86 0.18
CA ALA A 89 -7.01 2.29 0.76
C ALA A 89 -5.83 1.65 0.04
N LEU A 90 -5.93 0.37 -0.30
CA LEU A 90 -4.89 -0.31 -1.09
C LEU A 90 -4.75 0.31 -2.47
N GLN A 91 -5.86 0.65 -3.13
CA GLN A 91 -5.83 1.31 -4.43
C GLN A 91 -5.05 2.62 -4.35
N GLN A 92 -5.29 3.41 -3.32
CA GLN A 92 -4.57 4.66 -3.10
C GLN A 92 -3.07 4.43 -2.90
N LEU A 93 -2.69 3.43 -2.08
CA LEU A 93 -1.29 3.08 -1.88
C LEU A 93 -0.62 2.62 -3.18
N LEU A 94 -1.33 1.84 -3.98
CA LEU A 94 -0.82 1.35 -5.26
C LEU A 94 -0.65 2.49 -6.29
N GLN A 95 -1.57 3.45 -6.30
CA GLN A 95 -1.47 4.62 -7.17
C GLN A 95 -0.27 5.50 -6.83
N ASP A 96 0.13 5.53 -5.56
CA ASP A 96 1.24 6.35 -5.09
C ASP A 96 2.62 5.76 -5.47
N ILE A 97 2.67 4.54 -5.99
CA ILE A 97 3.93 3.89 -6.39
C ILE A 97 4.41 4.47 -7.73
N ASN A 98 5.61 5.04 -7.74
CA ASN A 98 6.30 5.35 -8.97
C ASN A 98 7.24 4.19 -9.32
N LEU A 99 6.83 3.36 -10.28
CA LEU A 99 7.55 2.13 -10.62
C LEU A 99 8.99 2.39 -11.04
N GLU A 100 9.23 3.44 -11.83
CA GLU A 100 10.56 3.75 -12.33
C GLU A 100 11.51 4.18 -11.20
N GLU A 101 11.06 5.07 -10.32
CA GLU A 101 11.83 5.49 -9.15
C GLU A 101 12.13 4.34 -8.20
N GLU A 102 11.13 3.49 -7.95
CA GLU A 102 11.30 2.31 -7.10
C GLU A 102 12.32 1.33 -7.70
N ALA A 103 12.27 1.13 -9.02
CA ALA A 103 13.23 0.27 -9.71
C ALA A 103 14.66 0.79 -9.55
N GLU A 104 14.88 2.10 -9.71
CA GLU A 104 16.19 2.71 -9.52
C GLU A 104 16.71 2.56 -8.09
N LYS A 105 15.87 2.85 -7.10
CA LYS A 105 16.21 2.66 -5.69
C LYS A 105 16.58 1.23 -5.37
N LEU A 106 15.81 0.27 -5.90
CA LEU A 106 16.08 -1.15 -5.68
C LEU A 106 17.41 -1.59 -6.30
N ARG A 107 17.74 -1.10 -7.49
CA ARG A 107 19.04 -1.41 -8.11
C ARG A 107 20.20 -0.93 -7.26
N GLU A 108 20.10 0.27 -6.70
CA GLU A 108 21.12 0.80 -5.78
C GLU A 108 21.20 -0.02 -4.50
N GLU A 109 20.07 -0.34 -3.88
CA GLU A 109 20.04 -1.14 -2.66
C GLU A 109 20.57 -2.56 -2.89
N ILE A 110 20.26 -3.18 -4.02
CA ILE A 110 20.77 -4.51 -4.39
C ILE A 110 22.28 -4.49 -4.49
N ALA A 111 22.87 -3.45 -5.10
CA ALA A 111 24.29 -3.32 -5.24
C ALA A 111 25.01 -3.23 -3.88
N ASN A 112 24.32 -2.72 -2.85
CA ASN A 112 24.87 -2.53 -1.50
C ASN A 112 24.41 -3.60 -0.50
N SER A 113 23.68 -4.61 -0.94
CA SER A 113 23.06 -5.62 -0.05
C SER A 113 23.63 -7.00 -0.32
N LYS A 114 23.53 -7.90 0.68
CA LYS A 114 24.00 -9.28 0.61
C LYS A 114 22.98 -10.23 1.26
N GLY A 115 23.07 -11.52 0.90
CA GLY A 115 22.28 -12.58 1.52
C GLY A 115 20.79 -12.50 1.24
N GLN A 116 19.98 -12.81 2.24
CA GLN A 116 18.52 -12.86 2.11
C GLN A 116 17.89 -11.52 1.77
N LYS A 117 18.46 -10.43 2.30
CA LYS A 117 17.98 -9.09 1.99
C LYS A 117 18.10 -8.79 0.51
N ARG A 118 19.24 -9.14 -0.10
CA ARG A 118 19.45 -8.96 -1.54
C ARG A 118 18.46 -9.78 -2.37
N ALA A 119 18.24 -11.04 -1.98
CA ALA A 119 17.29 -11.93 -2.68
C ALA A 119 15.88 -11.36 -2.66
N LYS A 120 15.44 -10.81 -1.52
CA LYS A 120 14.13 -10.19 -1.37
C LYS A 120 13.99 -8.93 -2.25
N LEU A 121 15.03 -8.11 -2.30
CA LEU A 121 15.06 -6.92 -3.15
C LEU A 121 15.00 -7.27 -4.64
N ILE A 122 15.75 -8.30 -5.06
CA ILE A 122 15.72 -8.79 -6.45
C ILE A 122 14.33 -9.27 -6.83
N LYS A 123 13.66 -10.00 -5.94
CA LYS A 123 12.31 -10.49 -6.16
C LYS A 123 11.32 -9.33 -6.38
N ARG A 124 11.41 -8.30 -5.55
CA ARG A 124 10.58 -7.10 -5.70
C ARG A 124 10.88 -6.37 -7.00
N LEU A 125 12.15 -6.21 -7.36
CA LEU A 125 12.55 -5.57 -8.61
C LEU A 125 12.00 -6.29 -9.84
N ARG A 126 12.00 -7.63 -9.85
CA ARG A 126 11.44 -8.42 -10.94
C ARG A 126 9.96 -8.15 -11.15
N VAL A 127 9.21 -8.05 -10.07
CA VAL A 127 7.77 -7.74 -10.14
C VAL A 127 7.56 -6.33 -10.70
N ILE A 128 8.32 -5.36 -10.23
CA ILE A 128 8.25 -3.97 -10.71
C ILE A 128 8.61 -3.89 -12.19
N ASP A 129 9.69 -4.55 -12.60
CA ASP A 129 10.13 -4.56 -14.01
C ASP A 129 9.08 -5.20 -14.92
N ASN A 130 8.39 -6.26 -14.46
CA ASN A 130 7.29 -6.86 -15.21
C ASN A 130 6.13 -5.86 -15.41
N PHE A 131 5.77 -5.11 -14.40
CA PHE A 131 4.73 -4.08 -14.53
C PHE A 131 5.12 -2.99 -15.51
N ILE A 132 6.39 -2.57 -15.48
CA ILE A 132 6.91 -1.58 -16.43
C ILE A 132 6.90 -2.15 -17.86
N ALA A 133 7.38 -3.36 -18.04
CA ALA A 133 7.51 -4.00 -19.36
C ALA A 133 6.15 -4.22 -20.03
N THR A 134 5.13 -4.57 -19.25
CA THR A 134 3.77 -4.81 -19.77
C THR A 134 2.92 -3.54 -19.84
N GLY A 135 3.42 -2.41 -19.31
CA GLY A 135 2.65 -1.18 -19.23
C GLY A 135 1.48 -1.25 -18.26
N SER A 136 1.49 -2.22 -17.35
CA SER A 136 0.43 -2.40 -16.36
C SER A 136 0.59 -1.42 -15.20
N LEU A 137 -0.54 -0.97 -14.65
CA LEU A 137 -0.54 -0.08 -13.48
C LEU A 137 -0.85 -0.90 -12.22
N PRO A 138 -0.12 -0.66 -11.11
CA PRO A 138 -0.36 -1.42 -9.87
C PRO A 138 -1.79 -1.32 -9.37
N GLU A 139 -2.45 -0.17 -9.50
CA GLU A 139 -3.83 0.03 -9.06
C GLU A 139 -4.84 -0.86 -9.80
N TRP A 140 -4.48 -1.46 -10.93
CA TRP A 140 -5.36 -2.39 -11.65
C TRP A 140 -5.60 -3.70 -10.90
N MET A 141 -4.80 -4.00 -9.88
CA MET A 141 -5.04 -5.14 -8.99
C MET A 141 -6.26 -4.95 -8.08
N VAL A 142 -6.80 -3.73 -8.02
CA VAL A 142 -8.03 -3.41 -7.30
C VAL A 142 -9.13 -3.13 -8.34
N LEU A 143 -10.21 -3.90 -8.26
CA LEU A 143 -11.29 -3.83 -9.22
C LEU A 143 -12.32 -2.77 -8.86
N THR A 144 -12.62 -1.88 -9.81
CA THR A 144 -13.74 -0.92 -9.71
C THR A 144 -14.84 -1.26 -10.71
N TYR A 145 -14.52 -2.12 -11.67
CA TYR A 145 -15.45 -2.61 -12.70
C TYR A 145 -15.31 -4.12 -12.88
N ILE A 146 -16.38 -4.74 -13.26
CA ILE A 146 -16.39 -6.14 -13.67
C ILE A 146 -16.83 -6.24 -15.14
#